data_8b919b474924acd28302d944928c953e
#
_entry.id   8b919b474924acd28302d944928c953e
#
_cell.length_a   1.000
_cell.length_b   1.000
_cell.length_c   1.000
_cell.angle_alpha   90.00
_cell.angle_beta   90.00
_cell.angle_gamma   90.00
#
_symmetry.space_group_name_H-M   'P 1'
#
loop_
_entity.id
_entity.type
_entity.pdbx_description
1 polymer ?
#
loop_
_entity_poly.entity_id
_entity_poly.type
_entity_poly.pdbx_seq_one_letter_code
_entity_poly.pdbx_strand_id
1 'polypeptide(L)'
;WDPYNTDHMDTTQFALQCRMIAQAWGHNPGEKVLGAPQLYLFEPHQTEQMEWKPTIFLDITDVWDKKWAAIQCMKGQEHLWNFYKNVAENRANHFRRNSGGQAGGVAAKYAEGFETVFPSTVDEL
;
A
#
# COMPACT_ATOMS: atom_id res chain seq x y z
N TRP A 1 13.20 -3.62 -1.51
CA TRP A 1 14.06 -4.70 -1.00
C TRP A 1 13.70 -5.02 0.45
N ASP A 2 13.30 -6.29 0.75
CA ASP A 2 13.02 -6.77 2.12
C ASP A 2 13.95 -7.94 2.45
N PRO A 3 15.10 -7.71 3.10
CA PRO A 3 16.08 -8.74 3.39
C PRO A 3 15.63 -9.74 4.47
N TYR A 4 14.58 -9.41 5.23
CA TYR A 4 14.08 -10.25 6.32
C TYR A 4 13.04 -11.27 5.87
N ASN A 5 12.23 -10.91 4.87
CA ASN A 5 11.10 -11.72 4.40
C ASN A 5 11.26 -11.99 2.91
N THR A 6 11.97 -13.05 2.58
CA THR A 6 12.28 -13.41 1.18
C THR A 6 11.02 -13.70 0.36
N ASP A 7 9.97 -14.20 0.99
CA ASP A 7 8.66 -14.42 0.40
C ASP A 7 7.96 -13.13 -0.02
N HIS A 8 8.22 -11.99 0.64
CA HIS A 8 7.77 -10.66 0.21
C HIS A 8 8.42 -10.26 -1.11
N MET A 9 9.71 -10.57 -1.28
CA MET A 9 10.43 -10.30 -2.52
C MET A 9 9.88 -11.13 -3.68
N ASP A 10 9.68 -12.43 -3.46
CA ASP A 10 9.12 -13.33 -4.45
C ASP A 10 7.71 -12.91 -4.85
N THR A 11 6.88 -12.54 -3.88
CA THR A 11 5.52 -12.04 -4.13
C THR A 11 5.53 -10.75 -4.95
N THR A 12 6.41 -9.81 -4.63
CA THR A 12 6.56 -8.55 -5.37
C THR A 12 7.00 -8.82 -6.82
N GLN A 13 8.00 -9.68 -7.02
CA GLN A 13 8.46 -10.06 -8.35
C GLN A 13 7.37 -10.72 -9.17
N PHE A 14 6.59 -11.60 -8.55
CA PHE A 14 5.46 -12.26 -9.20
C PHE A 14 4.35 -11.26 -9.57
N ALA A 15 4.02 -10.31 -8.71
CA ALA A 15 3.04 -9.27 -9.00
C ALA A 15 3.45 -8.39 -10.20
N LEU A 16 4.74 -8.05 -10.32
CA LEU A 16 5.29 -7.35 -11.48
C LEU A 16 5.14 -8.16 -12.77
N GLN A 17 5.41 -9.45 -12.73
CA GLN A 17 5.21 -10.35 -13.88
C GLN A 17 3.74 -10.46 -14.24
N CYS A 18 2.84 -10.62 -13.28
CA CYS A 18 1.40 -10.66 -13.51
C CYS A 18 0.89 -9.37 -14.17
N ARG A 19 1.40 -8.21 -13.75
CA ARG A 19 1.06 -6.92 -14.36
C ARG A 19 1.48 -6.87 -15.84
N MET A 20 2.65 -7.40 -16.17
CA MET A 20 3.10 -7.48 -17.57
C MET A 20 2.20 -8.42 -18.38
N ILE A 21 1.89 -9.60 -17.83
CA ILE A 21 1.05 -10.60 -18.50
C ILE A 21 -0.37 -10.07 -18.73
N ALA A 22 -0.92 -9.30 -17.80
CA ALA A 22 -2.27 -8.74 -17.88
C ALA A 22 -2.51 -7.84 -19.11
N GLN A 23 -1.45 -7.31 -19.70
CA GLN A 23 -1.49 -6.48 -20.92
C GLN A 23 -1.02 -7.23 -22.18
N ALA A 24 -0.61 -8.49 -22.06
CA ALA A 24 -0.04 -9.26 -23.18
C ALA A 24 -1.11 -9.97 -23.99
N TRP A 25 -1.37 -9.48 -25.22
CA TRP A 25 -2.38 -10.02 -26.14
C TRP A 25 -2.19 -11.51 -26.45
N GLY A 26 -0.97 -11.97 -26.52
CA GLY A 26 -0.66 -13.35 -26.94
C GLY A 26 -0.65 -14.35 -25.79
N HIS A 27 -0.79 -13.93 -24.54
CA HIS A 27 -0.66 -14.83 -23.39
C HIS A 27 -1.86 -15.79 -23.26
N ASN A 28 -3.06 -15.28 -23.47
CA ASN A 28 -4.29 -16.08 -23.45
C ASN A 28 -5.18 -15.71 -24.63
N PRO A 29 -4.98 -16.34 -25.81
CA PRO A 29 -5.73 -16.02 -27.02
C PRO A 29 -7.25 -16.16 -26.82
N GLY A 30 -7.99 -15.13 -27.18
CA GLY A 30 -9.45 -15.09 -27.02
C GLY A 30 -9.94 -14.45 -25.74
N GLU A 31 -9.08 -14.19 -24.78
CA GLU A 31 -9.41 -13.47 -23.56
C GLU A 31 -9.15 -11.97 -23.68
N LYS A 32 -9.93 -11.19 -22.94
CA LYS A 32 -9.77 -9.72 -22.90
C LYS A 32 -8.53 -9.37 -22.07
N VAL A 33 -7.62 -8.59 -22.64
CA VAL A 33 -6.52 -8.01 -21.87
C VAL A 33 -7.04 -6.93 -20.91
N LEU A 34 -6.49 -6.89 -19.72
CA LEU A 34 -6.89 -5.92 -18.68
C LEU A 34 -6.18 -4.56 -18.84
N GLY A 35 -5.18 -4.48 -19.71
CA GLY A 35 -4.29 -3.33 -19.78
C GLY A 35 -3.23 -3.37 -18.70
N ALA A 36 -2.64 -2.22 -18.38
CA ALA A 36 -1.58 -2.07 -17.39
C ALA A 36 -2.18 -1.63 -16.04
N PRO A 37 -2.57 -2.54 -15.13
CA PRO A 37 -3.14 -2.15 -13.84
C PRO A 37 -2.13 -1.36 -13.02
N GLN A 38 -2.62 -0.42 -12.22
CA GLN A 38 -1.79 0.29 -11.25
C GLN A 38 -1.25 -0.70 -10.21
N LEU A 39 0.01 -0.51 -9.84
CA LEU A 39 0.67 -1.33 -8.83
C LEU A 39 1.17 -0.43 -7.70
N TYR A 40 0.77 -0.77 -6.50
CA TYR A 40 1.17 -0.08 -5.29
C TYR A 40 1.90 -1.04 -4.36
N LEU A 41 3.00 -0.60 -3.79
CA LEU A 41 3.69 -1.32 -2.73
C LEU A 41 3.22 -0.76 -1.39
N PHE A 42 2.64 -1.62 -0.56
CA PHE A 42 2.28 -1.24 0.81
C PHE A 42 3.52 -1.20 1.72
N GLU A 43 3.37 -0.56 2.86
CA GLU A 43 4.45 -0.35 3.81
C GLU A 43 5.02 -1.66 4.35
N PRO A 44 6.32 -1.92 4.20
CA PRO A 44 6.98 -3.08 4.81
C PRO A 44 7.13 -2.91 6.32
N HIS A 45 7.38 -4.01 7.03
CA HIS A 45 7.43 -4.01 8.49
C HIS A 45 8.54 -3.11 9.07
N GLN A 46 9.68 -3.01 8.42
CA GLN A 46 10.85 -2.25 8.90
C GLN A 46 11.32 -1.26 7.83
N THR A 47 10.52 -0.22 7.61
CA THR A 47 10.76 0.78 6.55
C THR A 47 12.11 1.47 6.65
N GLU A 48 12.60 1.71 7.86
CA GLU A 48 13.89 2.36 8.12
C GLU A 48 15.10 1.54 7.65
N GLN A 49 14.91 0.25 7.38
CA GLN A 49 15.95 -0.65 6.88
C GLN A 49 15.80 -0.98 5.40
N MET A 50 14.84 -0.34 4.73
CA MET A 50 14.47 -0.60 3.35
C MET A 50 14.43 0.71 2.57
N GLU A 51 14.58 0.62 1.26
CA GLU A 51 14.51 1.79 0.37
C GLU A 51 13.06 2.23 0.06
N TRP A 52 12.08 1.69 0.78
CA TRP A 52 10.68 2.03 0.57
C TRP A 52 10.38 3.48 0.97
N LYS A 53 9.69 4.20 0.09
CA LYS A 53 9.34 5.60 0.29
C LYS A 53 7.89 5.85 -0.08
N PRO A 54 7.03 6.23 0.86
CA PRO A 54 5.63 6.50 0.55
C PRO A 54 5.49 7.70 -0.39
N THR A 55 4.75 7.52 -1.45
CA THR A 55 4.38 8.57 -2.41
C THR A 55 2.89 8.88 -2.35
N ILE A 56 2.11 8.01 -1.70
CA ILE A 56 0.67 8.16 -1.49
C ILE A 56 0.38 7.89 -0.02
N PHE A 57 -0.47 8.74 0.55
CA PHE A 57 -1.12 8.50 1.84
C PHE A 57 -2.62 8.39 1.62
N LEU A 58 -3.22 7.32 2.11
CA LEU A 58 -4.65 7.05 2.04
C LEU A 58 -5.25 7.20 3.44
N ASP A 59 -6.23 8.10 3.60
CA ASP A 59 -7.03 8.17 4.82
C ASP A 59 -7.89 6.92 4.94
N ILE A 60 -7.73 6.19 6.03
CA ILE A 60 -8.49 4.96 6.33
C ILE A 60 -9.31 5.10 7.61
N THR A 61 -9.53 6.32 8.08
CA THR A 61 -10.21 6.57 9.35
C THR A 61 -11.59 5.88 9.40
N ASP A 62 -12.38 5.99 8.33
CA ASP A 62 -13.73 5.42 8.26
C ASP A 62 -13.77 3.90 8.19
N VAL A 63 -12.66 3.27 7.82
CA VAL A 63 -12.55 1.80 7.71
C VAL A 63 -11.59 1.20 8.73
N TRP A 64 -11.10 2.03 9.65
CA TRP A 64 -10.11 1.60 10.65
C TRP A 64 -10.58 0.42 11.50
N ASP A 65 -11.81 0.44 11.97
CA ASP A 65 -12.34 -0.65 12.82
C ASP A 65 -12.33 -1.99 12.08
N LYS A 66 -12.62 -1.98 10.78
CA LYS A 66 -12.55 -3.18 9.94
C LYS A 66 -11.11 -3.67 9.79
N LYS A 67 -10.18 -2.76 9.52
CA LYS A 67 -8.75 -3.08 9.44
C LYS A 67 -8.24 -3.61 10.77
N TRP A 68 -8.60 -2.96 11.87
CA TRP A 68 -8.18 -3.36 13.20
C TRP A 68 -8.67 -4.76 13.57
N ALA A 69 -9.93 -5.06 13.29
CA ALA A 69 -10.49 -6.41 13.48
C ALA A 69 -9.74 -7.47 12.64
N ALA A 70 -9.35 -7.14 11.41
CA ALA A 70 -8.55 -8.03 10.55
C ALA A 70 -7.16 -8.28 11.12
N ILE A 71 -6.47 -7.24 11.62
CA ILE A 71 -5.16 -7.38 12.30
C ILE A 71 -5.29 -8.31 13.50
N GLN A 72 -6.36 -8.17 14.30
CA GLN A 72 -6.59 -8.98 15.49
C GLN A 72 -6.91 -10.46 15.19
N CYS A 73 -7.19 -10.82 13.94
CA CYS A 73 -7.30 -12.22 13.53
C CYS A 73 -5.94 -12.93 13.52
N MET A 74 -4.82 -12.19 13.42
CA MET A 74 -3.46 -12.74 13.46
C MET A 74 -2.98 -12.93 14.90
N LYS A 75 -3.57 -13.87 15.61
CA LYS A 75 -3.29 -14.11 17.03
C LYS A 75 -1.84 -14.52 17.32
N GLY A 76 -1.17 -15.16 16.38
CA GLY A 76 0.26 -15.49 16.51
C GLY A 76 1.18 -14.26 16.50
N GLN A 77 0.65 -13.08 16.17
CA GLN A 77 1.40 -11.83 16.04
C GLN A 77 0.83 -10.70 16.94
N GLU A 78 0.24 -11.03 18.08
CA GLU A 78 -0.36 -10.04 19.00
C GLU A 78 0.65 -8.96 19.42
N HIS A 79 1.93 -9.31 19.56
CA HIS A 79 3.02 -8.38 19.89
C HIS A 79 3.20 -7.27 18.85
N LEU A 80 2.70 -7.43 17.60
CA LEU A 80 2.77 -6.43 16.54
C LEU A 80 1.52 -5.54 16.45
N TRP A 81 0.45 -5.84 17.15
CA TRP A 81 -0.80 -5.08 17.03
C TRP A 81 -0.61 -3.59 17.34
N ASN A 82 0.04 -3.28 18.46
CA ASN A 82 0.32 -1.89 18.82
C ASN A 82 1.26 -1.22 17.82
N PHE A 83 2.22 -1.95 17.28
CA PHE A 83 3.10 -1.44 16.24
C PHE A 83 2.29 -0.98 15.02
N TYR A 84 1.41 -1.82 14.45
CA TYR A 84 0.60 -1.47 13.29
C TYR A 84 -0.38 -0.32 13.56
N LYS A 85 -0.93 -0.23 14.77
CA LYS A 85 -1.74 0.91 15.17
C LYS A 85 -0.93 2.20 15.16
N ASN A 86 0.25 2.19 15.78
CA ASN A 86 1.14 3.35 15.83
C ASN A 86 1.59 3.79 14.42
N VAL A 87 1.86 2.84 13.53
CA VAL A 87 2.18 3.13 12.13
C VAL A 87 1.01 3.85 11.47
N ALA A 88 -0.23 3.38 11.60
CA ALA A 88 -1.40 4.01 10.99
C ALA A 88 -1.64 5.42 11.53
N GLU A 89 -1.47 5.66 12.83
CA GLU A 89 -1.56 6.98 13.47
C GLU A 89 -0.45 7.93 12.96
N ASN A 90 0.78 7.42 12.81
CA ASN A 90 1.90 8.20 12.29
C ASN A 90 1.69 8.55 10.80
N ARG A 91 1.16 7.63 9.99
CA ARG A 91 0.82 7.92 8.58
C ARG A 91 -0.31 8.93 8.47
N ALA A 92 -1.26 8.95 9.40
CA ALA A 92 -2.26 10.01 9.48
C ALA A 92 -1.62 11.40 9.77
N ASN A 93 -0.58 11.46 10.60
CA ASN A 93 0.19 12.69 10.78
C ASN A 93 0.83 13.16 9.47
N HIS A 94 1.42 12.24 8.70
CA HIS A 94 2.00 12.56 7.40
C HIS A 94 0.93 12.99 6.39
N PHE A 95 -0.21 12.29 6.35
CA PHE A 95 -1.36 12.67 5.52
C PHE A 95 -1.80 14.12 5.81
N ARG A 96 -2.05 14.47 7.08
CA ARG A 96 -2.47 15.82 7.47
C ARG A 96 -1.46 16.90 7.09
N ARG A 97 -0.16 16.62 7.24
CA ARG A 97 0.90 17.57 6.88
C ARG A 97 1.03 17.81 5.37
N ASN A 98 0.70 16.81 4.57
CA ASN A 98 0.84 16.86 3.11
C ASN A 98 -0.46 17.22 2.39
N SER A 99 -1.61 17.24 3.09
CA SER A 99 -2.92 17.57 2.50
C SER A 99 -3.13 19.08 2.28
N GLY A 100 -2.20 19.93 2.69
CA GLY A 100 -2.30 21.38 2.52
C GLY A 100 -3.50 22.03 3.24
N GLY A 101 -4.07 21.36 4.23
CA GLY A 101 -5.25 21.84 4.94
C GLY A 101 -6.56 21.69 4.15
N GLN A 102 -6.54 20.92 3.06
CA GLN A 102 -7.76 20.65 2.27
C GLN A 102 -8.79 19.86 3.08
N ALA A 103 -10.06 20.02 2.70
CA ALA A 103 -11.18 19.39 3.38
C ALA A 103 -10.99 17.86 3.48
N GLY A 104 -11.12 17.31 4.69
CA GLY A 104 -10.86 15.89 4.99
C GLY A 104 -9.47 15.61 5.53
N GLY A 105 -8.42 16.32 5.09
CA GLY A 105 -7.06 16.06 5.54
C GLY A 105 -6.80 16.31 7.02
N VAL A 106 -7.50 17.26 7.61
CA VAL A 106 -7.34 17.62 9.04
C VAL A 106 -7.97 16.58 9.97
N ALA A 107 -8.97 15.84 9.51
CA ALA A 107 -9.72 14.88 10.32
C ALA A 107 -9.13 13.46 10.34
N ALA A 108 -8.17 13.15 9.47
CA ALA A 108 -7.57 11.81 9.39
C ALA A 108 -6.94 11.41 10.72
N LYS A 109 -7.40 10.30 11.28
CA LYS A 109 -6.87 9.68 12.50
C LYS A 109 -5.97 8.49 12.20
N TYR A 110 -6.26 7.79 11.12
CA TYR A 110 -5.52 6.62 10.65
C TYR A 110 -5.30 6.73 9.14
N ALA A 111 -4.10 6.41 8.68
CA ALA A 111 -3.79 6.37 7.26
C ALA A 111 -2.86 5.21 6.93
N GLU A 112 -2.81 4.86 5.66
CA GLU A 112 -1.83 3.94 5.07
C GLU A 112 -0.92 4.68 4.12
N GLY A 113 0.34 4.24 4.06
CA GLY A 113 1.31 4.69 3.08
C GLY A 113 1.48 3.66 1.97
N PHE A 114 1.60 4.17 0.74
CA PHE A 114 1.91 3.35 -0.43
C PHE A 114 3.02 3.99 -1.25
N GLU A 115 3.81 3.16 -1.91
CA GLU A 115 4.76 3.59 -2.92
C GLU A 115 4.24 3.20 -4.30
N THR A 116 4.31 4.11 -5.26
CA THR A 116 3.99 3.83 -6.66
C THR A 116 5.22 3.28 -7.37
N VAL A 117 5.08 2.13 -8.03
CA VAL A 117 6.15 1.55 -8.87
C VAL A 117 6.24 2.25 -10.22
N PHE A 118 5.10 2.67 -10.76
CA PHE A 118 4.97 3.30 -12.06
C PHE A 118 4.37 4.69 -11.92
N PRO A 119 4.68 5.61 -12.84
CA PRO A 119 4.04 6.93 -12.86
C PRO A 119 2.52 6.80 -12.90
N SER A 120 1.83 7.61 -12.10
CA SER A 120 0.38 7.76 -12.20
C SER A 120 0.04 8.64 -13.40
N THR A 121 -0.98 8.27 -14.14
CA THR A 121 -1.55 9.09 -15.20
C THR A 121 -2.83 9.74 -14.70
N VAL A 122 -2.98 11.01 -14.95
CA VAL A 122 -4.17 11.79 -14.58
C VAL A 122 -4.60 12.61 -15.80
N ASP A 123 -5.90 12.79 -15.97
CA ASP A 123 -6.44 13.56 -17.11
C ASP A 123 -6.40 15.06 -16.83
N GLU A 124 -6.38 15.48 -15.54
CA GLU A 124 -6.33 16.88 -15.10
C GLU A 124 -5.47 17.02 -13.82
N LEU A 125 -4.87 18.19 -13.62
CA LEU A 125 -4.16 18.61 -12.41
C LEU A 125 -4.85 19.82 -11.79
#